data_72b0f7cdec61e6215b423c6586dbd7cb
#
_entry.id   72b0f7cdec61e6215b423c6586dbd7cb
#
_cell.length_a   1.000
_cell.length_b   1.000
_cell.length_c   1.000
_cell.angle_alpha   90.00
_cell.angle_beta   90.00
_cell.angle_gamma   90.00
#
_symmetry.space_group_name_H-M   'P 1'
#
loop_
_entity.id
_entity.type
_entity.pdbx_description
1 polymer ?
#
loop_
_entity_poly.entity_id
_entity_poly.type
_entity_poly.pdbx_seq_one_letter_code
_entity_poly.pdbx_strand_id
1 'polypeptide(L)'
;MVVVAFIAFMLFQYVGDPVVFLLGQDAKPDQIQQLRSDLGLDQPFFVQFWHFLLNALQGEFGLSLRQGAKVSRLIGERLPATLELAGVAGVLAVCVGIPMGVYAALRRGTVMSQLFMTVSLLGVSLPPFLVGILLILLFAVVLGWFPSFGRGEVVKLGWWSSGLFTRDGWLHIVLPAVTLAVFQLTLIMRLVRAEMLEVLRTDYIKFARARGLGDRTIHFGHALKNTLVPVMTITGLQLGGLIAFAIITETVFQWPGMGLLFIQAVNFADIPVMAAYLCLVSFIFVVINLTVDLLYFVVDPRLRVGSRGHR
;
A
#
# COMPACT_ATOMS: atom_id res chain seq x y z
N MET A 1 -2.28 -16.54 0.51
CA MET A 1 -1.93 -16.62 1.95
C MET A 1 -1.04 -17.82 2.26
N VAL A 2 -1.49 -19.08 2.09
CA VAL A 2 -0.70 -20.29 2.46
C VAL A 2 0.66 -20.32 1.77
N VAL A 3 0.76 -19.98 0.48
CA VAL A 3 2.03 -19.92 -0.25
C VAL A 3 2.99 -18.89 0.34
N VAL A 4 2.48 -17.70 0.71
CA VAL A 4 3.32 -16.66 1.35
C VAL A 4 3.77 -17.10 2.75
N ALA A 5 2.87 -17.72 3.54
CA ALA A 5 3.24 -18.29 4.83
C ALA A 5 4.31 -19.41 4.67
N PHE A 6 4.21 -20.20 3.62
CA PHE A 6 5.22 -21.22 3.30
C PHE A 6 6.58 -20.60 2.95
N ILE A 7 6.60 -19.55 2.13
CA ILE A 7 7.84 -18.80 1.81
C ILE A 7 8.42 -18.16 3.08
N ALA A 8 7.58 -17.55 3.90
CA ALA A 8 8.00 -16.97 5.18
C ALA A 8 8.59 -18.04 6.13
N PHE A 9 7.98 -19.22 6.19
CA PHE A 9 8.50 -20.36 6.94
C PHE A 9 9.83 -20.87 6.37
N MET A 10 10.00 -20.89 5.05
CA MET A 10 11.30 -21.22 4.41
C MET A 10 12.43 -20.30 4.87
N LEU A 11 12.13 -19.01 5.06
CA LEU A 11 13.12 -18.07 5.61
C LEU A 11 13.58 -18.50 7.02
N PHE A 12 12.66 -18.94 7.89
CA PHE A 12 13.01 -19.47 9.20
C PHE A 12 13.91 -20.71 9.12
N GLN A 13 13.64 -21.58 8.15
CA GLN A 13 14.30 -22.86 8.05
C GLN A 13 15.72 -22.77 7.45
N TYR A 14 15.93 -21.83 6.48
CA TYR A 14 17.13 -21.84 5.64
C TYR A 14 18.00 -20.58 5.74
N VAL A 15 17.49 -19.45 6.23
CA VAL A 15 18.23 -18.18 6.19
C VAL A 15 18.95 -17.88 7.51
N GLY A 16 18.55 -18.52 8.62
CA GLY A 16 19.23 -18.34 9.92
C GLY A 16 18.80 -19.39 10.93
N ASP A 17 19.75 -19.83 11.74
CA ASP A 17 19.45 -20.69 12.90
C ASP A 17 19.09 -19.82 14.11
N PRO A 18 17.80 -19.77 14.51
CA PRO A 18 17.36 -18.93 15.64
C PRO A 18 18.06 -19.32 16.96
N VAL A 19 18.49 -20.57 17.09
CA VAL A 19 19.15 -21.09 18.28
C VAL A 19 20.53 -20.46 18.48
N VAL A 20 21.32 -20.38 17.41
CA VAL A 20 22.66 -19.76 17.44
C VAL A 20 22.53 -18.25 17.73
N PHE A 21 21.47 -17.63 17.24
CA PHE A 21 21.22 -16.21 17.48
C PHE A 21 20.80 -15.92 18.92
N LEU A 22 19.97 -16.76 19.53
CA LEU A 22 19.47 -16.59 20.89
C LEU A 22 20.52 -16.91 21.95
N LEU A 23 21.35 -17.91 21.72
CA LEU A 23 22.37 -18.35 22.68
C LEU A 23 23.75 -17.70 22.48
N GLY A 24 23.98 -17.08 21.28
CA GLY A 24 25.30 -16.54 20.92
C GLY A 24 26.27 -17.63 20.42
N GLN A 25 27.47 -17.18 19.98
CA GLN A 25 28.49 -18.10 19.39
C GLN A 25 29.20 -18.97 20.42
N ASP A 26 29.13 -18.59 21.68
CA ASP A 26 29.81 -19.30 22.80
C ASP A 26 28.93 -20.34 23.51
N ALA A 27 27.75 -20.66 22.92
CA ALA A 27 26.81 -21.60 23.53
C ALA A 27 27.33 -23.04 23.54
N LYS A 28 27.11 -23.73 24.65
CA LYS A 28 27.48 -25.15 24.81
C LYS A 28 26.53 -26.01 23.93
N PRO A 29 27.04 -27.12 23.34
CA PRO A 29 26.25 -28.03 22.48
C PRO A 29 24.95 -28.51 23.16
N ASP A 30 24.99 -28.81 24.44
CA ASP A 30 23.83 -29.26 25.20
C ASP A 30 22.73 -28.18 25.29
N GLN A 31 23.11 -26.92 25.46
CA GLN A 31 22.18 -25.79 25.48
C GLN A 31 21.53 -25.57 24.12
N ILE A 32 22.31 -25.74 23.03
CA ILE A 32 21.81 -25.63 21.66
C ILE A 32 20.79 -26.74 21.39
N GLN A 33 21.06 -27.96 21.79
CA GLN A 33 20.17 -29.10 21.58
C GLN A 33 18.90 -29.00 22.42
N GLN A 34 19.00 -28.55 23.65
CA GLN A 34 17.84 -28.31 24.51
C GLN A 34 16.94 -27.21 23.94
N LEU A 35 17.51 -26.09 23.54
CA LEU A 35 16.72 -24.98 22.97
C LEU A 35 16.09 -25.37 21.61
N ARG A 36 16.75 -26.20 20.79
CA ARG A 36 16.16 -26.74 19.57
C ARG A 36 14.93 -27.60 19.86
N SER A 37 15.01 -28.44 20.87
CA SER A 37 13.87 -29.27 21.31
C SER A 37 12.75 -28.42 21.88
N ASP A 38 13.07 -27.42 22.72
CA ASP A 38 12.10 -26.50 23.33
C ASP A 38 11.36 -25.64 22.27
N LEU A 39 12.05 -25.30 21.19
CA LEU A 39 11.47 -24.57 20.04
C LEU A 39 10.81 -25.51 19.01
N GLY A 40 10.89 -26.84 19.20
CA GLY A 40 10.30 -27.83 18.28
C GLY A 40 10.98 -27.90 16.92
N LEU A 41 12.24 -27.43 16.81
CA LEU A 41 13.01 -27.40 15.54
C LEU A 41 13.55 -28.80 15.15
N ASP A 42 13.44 -29.77 16.02
CA ASP A 42 13.76 -31.20 15.79
C ASP A 42 12.59 -31.98 15.22
N GLN A 43 11.39 -31.38 15.12
CA GLN A 43 10.20 -32.03 14.60
C GLN A 43 10.23 -32.15 13.07
N PRO A 44 9.42 -33.05 12.48
CA PRO A 44 9.31 -33.13 11.03
C PRO A 44 8.84 -31.80 10.40
N PHE A 45 9.39 -31.47 9.23
CA PHE A 45 9.15 -30.23 8.50
C PHE A 45 7.66 -29.80 8.44
N PHE A 46 6.76 -30.72 8.13
CA PHE A 46 5.33 -30.40 8.02
C PHE A 46 4.69 -30.06 9.37
N VAL A 47 5.20 -30.59 10.47
CA VAL A 47 4.72 -30.29 11.83
C VAL A 47 5.18 -28.90 12.23
N GLN A 48 6.42 -28.57 11.95
CA GLN A 48 6.96 -27.21 12.17
C GLN A 48 6.17 -26.17 11.37
N PHE A 49 5.89 -26.44 10.08
CA PHE A 49 5.10 -25.54 9.24
C PHE A 49 3.67 -25.36 9.78
N TRP A 50 3.06 -26.44 10.26
CA TRP A 50 1.72 -26.37 10.85
C TRP A 50 1.70 -25.51 12.12
N HIS A 51 2.67 -25.69 13.02
CA HIS A 51 2.81 -24.84 14.21
C HIS A 51 3.06 -23.39 13.84
N PHE A 52 3.93 -23.13 12.86
CA PHE A 52 4.15 -21.76 12.35
C PHE A 52 2.84 -21.14 11.84
N LEU A 53 2.06 -21.89 11.07
CA LEU A 53 0.79 -21.40 10.54
C LEU A 53 -0.23 -21.08 11.65
N LEU A 54 -0.35 -21.93 12.65
CA LEU A 54 -1.23 -21.70 13.81
C LEU A 54 -0.79 -20.46 14.61
N ASN A 55 0.48 -20.31 14.87
CA ASN A 55 1.04 -19.15 15.58
C ASN A 55 0.83 -17.86 14.77
N ALA A 56 1.06 -17.91 13.45
CA ALA A 56 0.83 -16.79 12.56
C ALA A 56 -0.65 -16.35 12.54
N LEU A 57 -1.60 -17.30 12.59
CA LEU A 57 -3.04 -17.00 12.69
C LEU A 57 -3.41 -16.33 14.02
N GLN A 58 -2.66 -16.60 15.09
CA GLN A 58 -2.82 -15.95 16.40
C GLN A 58 -2.04 -14.63 16.50
N GLY A 59 -1.28 -14.26 15.47
CA GLY A 59 -0.42 -13.08 15.47
C GLY A 59 0.87 -13.26 16.29
N GLU A 60 1.23 -14.48 16.63
CA GLU A 60 2.43 -14.81 17.40
C GLU A 60 3.56 -15.24 16.44
N PHE A 61 4.51 -14.32 16.23
CA PHE A 61 5.70 -14.52 15.39
C PHE A 61 6.99 -14.64 16.21
N GLY A 62 6.89 -14.73 17.54
CA GLY A 62 8.03 -14.83 18.43
C GLY A 62 8.64 -13.48 18.81
N LEU A 63 9.93 -13.50 19.14
CA LEU A 63 10.73 -12.34 19.55
C LEU A 63 11.61 -11.87 18.41
N SER A 64 11.71 -10.56 18.23
CA SER A 64 12.72 -9.93 17.36
C SER A 64 14.11 -10.23 17.92
N LEU A 65 14.95 -10.80 17.11
CA LEU A 65 16.32 -11.16 17.50
C LEU A 65 17.19 -9.91 17.76
N ARG A 66 16.86 -8.80 17.09
CA ARG A 66 17.58 -7.53 17.24
C ARG A 66 17.07 -6.68 18.41
N GLN A 67 15.74 -6.57 18.55
CA GLN A 67 15.13 -5.62 19.50
C GLN A 67 14.77 -6.26 20.83
N GLY A 68 14.82 -7.61 20.95
CA GLY A 68 14.43 -8.34 22.15
C GLY A 68 12.95 -8.16 22.55
N ALA A 69 12.12 -7.65 21.63
CA ALA A 69 10.70 -7.37 21.85
C ALA A 69 9.82 -8.32 21.05
N LYS A 70 8.57 -8.53 21.50
CA LYS A 70 7.61 -9.33 20.74
C LYS A 70 7.35 -8.70 19.38
N VAL A 71 7.43 -9.50 18.32
CA VAL A 71 7.19 -9.04 16.93
C VAL A 71 5.80 -8.45 16.76
N SER A 72 4.77 -9.03 17.38
CA SER A 72 3.40 -8.51 17.39
C SER A 72 3.31 -7.08 17.93
N ARG A 73 4.08 -6.75 18.97
CA ARG A 73 4.16 -5.39 19.51
C ARG A 73 4.82 -4.43 18.53
N LEU A 74 5.96 -4.82 17.94
CA LEU A 74 6.68 -4.00 16.96
C LEU A 74 5.80 -3.67 15.75
N ILE A 75 5.07 -4.67 15.27
CA ILE A 75 4.10 -4.51 14.19
C ILE A 75 2.99 -3.53 14.59
N GLY A 76 2.38 -3.72 15.76
CA GLY A 76 1.30 -2.86 16.25
C GLY A 76 1.73 -1.39 16.40
N GLU A 77 2.97 -1.13 16.78
CA GLU A 77 3.54 0.23 16.90
C GLU A 77 3.82 0.87 15.52
N ARG A 78 4.12 0.07 14.47
CA ARG A 78 4.53 0.55 13.14
C ARG A 78 3.40 0.56 12.10
N LEU A 79 2.45 -0.36 12.23
CA LEU A 79 1.32 -0.52 11.30
C LEU A 79 0.51 0.76 11.09
N PRO A 80 0.14 1.54 12.13
CA PRO A 80 -0.59 2.78 11.94
C PRO A 80 0.11 3.77 11.01
N ALA A 81 1.44 3.88 11.10
CA ALA A 81 2.22 4.79 10.27
C ALA A 81 2.14 4.44 8.78
N THR A 82 2.28 3.16 8.44
CA THR A 82 2.17 2.68 7.06
C THR A 82 0.76 2.85 6.51
N LEU A 83 -0.27 2.53 7.29
CA LEU A 83 -1.66 2.64 6.87
C LEU A 83 -2.09 4.11 6.68
N GLU A 84 -1.64 5.02 7.54
CA GLU A 84 -1.86 6.45 7.35
C GLU A 84 -1.20 6.97 6.08
N LEU A 85 0.06 6.64 5.87
CA LEU A 85 0.79 7.06 4.67
C LEU A 85 0.12 6.52 3.39
N ALA A 86 -0.18 5.23 3.35
CA ALA A 86 -0.86 4.61 2.20
C ALA A 86 -2.27 5.17 1.99
N GLY A 87 -3.01 5.41 3.07
CA GLY A 87 -4.36 5.99 3.03
C GLY A 87 -4.35 7.42 2.48
N VAL A 88 -3.48 8.29 2.99
CA VAL A 88 -3.34 9.67 2.51
C VAL A 88 -2.86 9.69 1.05
N ALA A 89 -1.89 8.86 0.68
CA ALA A 89 -1.43 8.75 -0.69
C ALA A 89 -2.53 8.25 -1.64
N GLY A 90 -3.31 7.26 -1.22
CA GLY A 90 -4.45 6.73 -1.99
C GLY A 90 -5.54 7.78 -2.21
N VAL A 91 -5.94 8.50 -1.15
CA VAL A 91 -6.91 9.60 -1.23
C VAL A 91 -6.40 10.70 -2.15
N LEU A 92 -5.14 11.10 -2.01
CA LEU A 92 -4.50 12.11 -2.87
C LEU A 92 -4.51 11.67 -4.33
N ALA A 93 -4.16 10.42 -4.61
CA ALA A 93 -4.14 9.88 -5.97
C ALA A 93 -5.53 9.91 -6.62
N VAL A 94 -6.57 9.55 -5.89
CA VAL A 94 -7.96 9.55 -6.38
C VAL A 94 -8.49 10.99 -6.52
N CYS A 95 -8.34 11.82 -5.47
CA CYS A 95 -8.89 13.18 -5.44
C CYS A 95 -8.23 14.12 -6.45
N VAL A 96 -6.98 13.86 -6.84
CA VAL A 96 -6.28 14.66 -7.85
C VAL A 96 -6.31 13.99 -9.21
N GLY A 97 -6.11 12.68 -9.28
CA GLY A 97 -6.04 11.93 -10.54
C GLY A 97 -7.34 11.93 -11.33
N ILE A 98 -8.49 11.75 -10.65
CA ILE A 98 -9.80 11.77 -11.34
C ILE A 98 -10.10 13.14 -11.96
N PRO A 99 -10.07 14.27 -11.23
CA PRO A 99 -10.31 15.59 -11.83
C PRO A 99 -9.33 15.93 -12.96
N MET A 100 -8.05 15.60 -12.82
CA MET A 100 -7.05 15.82 -13.87
C MET A 100 -7.37 15.00 -15.13
N GLY A 101 -7.77 13.73 -14.98
CA GLY A 101 -8.16 12.86 -16.08
C GLY A 101 -9.41 13.36 -16.82
N VAL A 102 -10.44 13.77 -16.06
CA VAL A 102 -11.66 14.38 -16.62
C VAL A 102 -11.32 15.66 -17.37
N TYR A 103 -10.55 16.56 -16.77
CA TYR A 103 -10.11 17.80 -17.43
C TYR A 103 -9.36 17.51 -18.72
N ALA A 104 -8.39 16.59 -18.69
CA ALA A 104 -7.60 16.20 -19.85
C ALA A 104 -8.43 15.54 -20.97
N ALA A 105 -9.56 14.90 -20.63
CA ALA A 105 -10.51 14.36 -21.60
C ALA A 105 -11.38 15.43 -22.25
N LEU A 106 -11.93 16.36 -21.44
CA LEU A 106 -12.88 17.39 -21.89
C LEU A 106 -12.19 18.54 -22.63
N ARG A 107 -10.98 18.92 -22.24
CA ARG A 107 -10.21 20.06 -22.76
C ARG A 107 -8.99 19.60 -23.58
N ARG A 108 -9.21 18.73 -24.56
CA ARG A 108 -8.16 18.24 -25.47
C ARG A 108 -7.47 19.38 -26.19
N GLY A 109 -6.16 19.25 -26.35
CA GLY A 109 -5.36 20.24 -27.12
C GLY A 109 -5.03 21.51 -26.35
N THR A 110 -5.57 21.72 -25.14
CA THR A 110 -5.14 22.84 -24.30
C THR A 110 -3.75 22.62 -23.72
N VAL A 111 -2.99 23.69 -23.49
CA VAL A 111 -1.67 23.65 -22.88
C VAL A 111 -1.70 22.92 -21.53
N MET A 112 -2.74 23.16 -20.70
CA MET A 112 -2.90 22.51 -19.40
C MET A 112 -3.12 20.99 -19.55
N SER A 113 -3.92 20.55 -20.52
CA SER A 113 -4.11 19.12 -20.79
C SER A 113 -2.80 18.44 -21.24
N GLN A 114 -2.02 19.13 -22.07
CA GLN A 114 -0.69 18.65 -22.48
C GLN A 114 0.28 18.61 -21.31
N LEU A 115 0.28 19.64 -20.47
CA LEU A 115 1.11 19.67 -19.24
C LEU A 115 0.79 18.50 -18.31
N PHE A 116 -0.50 18.22 -18.04
CA PHE A 116 -0.90 17.09 -17.22
C PHE A 116 -0.41 15.77 -17.82
N MET A 117 -0.54 15.58 -19.14
CA MET A 117 -0.06 14.38 -19.82
C MET A 117 1.47 14.26 -19.75
N THR A 118 2.21 15.35 -19.90
CA THR A 118 3.68 15.33 -19.82
C THR A 118 4.15 15.04 -18.39
N VAL A 119 3.57 15.73 -17.40
CA VAL A 119 3.90 15.50 -15.98
C VAL A 119 3.56 14.05 -15.59
N SER A 120 2.45 13.51 -16.09
CA SER A 120 2.10 12.12 -15.83
C SER A 120 3.10 11.14 -16.46
N LEU A 121 3.64 11.45 -17.63
CA LEU A 121 4.66 10.61 -18.26
C LEU A 121 5.94 10.59 -17.42
N LEU A 122 6.35 11.75 -16.90
CA LEU A 122 7.48 11.83 -15.97
C LEU A 122 7.24 11.04 -14.68
N GLY A 123 6.02 11.11 -14.13
CA GLY A 123 5.64 10.39 -12.91
C GLY A 123 5.69 8.85 -13.02
N VAL A 124 5.52 8.29 -14.23
CA VAL A 124 5.70 6.84 -14.48
C VAL A 124 7.15 6.51 -14.80
N SER A 125 7.87 7.43 -15.45
CA SER A 125 9.23 7.17 -15.94
C SER A 125 10.28 7.28 -14.85
N LEU A 126 10.03 8.08 -13.80
CA LEU A 126 10.97 8.27 -12.70
C LEU A 126 10.75 7.22 -11.61
N PRO A 127 11.83 6.58 -11.11
CA PRO A 127 11.74 5.72 -9.95
C PRO A 127 11.19 6.47 -8.72
N PRO A 128 10.30 5.85 -7.90
CA PRO A 128 9.68 6.52 -6.75
C PRO A 128 10.69 7.12 -5.75
N PHE A 129 11.81 6.44 -5.50
CA PHE A 129 12.85 6.97 -4.61
C PHE A 129 13.47 8.26 -5.13
N LEU A 130 13.67 8.37 -6.45
CA LEU A 130 14.21 9.59 -7.06
C LEU A 130 13.24 10.76 -6.92
N VAL A 131 11.93 10.52 -7.14
CA VAL A 131 10.88 11.52 -6.89
C VAL A 131 10.94 12.00 -5.44
N GLY A 132 11.04 11.08 -4.48
CA GLY A 132 11.16 11.42 -3.05
C GLY A 132 12.37 12.30 -2.76
N ILE A 133 13.54 11.92 -3.26
CA ILE A 133 14.78 12.70 -3.06
C ILE A 133 14.66 14.12 -3.68
N LEU A 134 14.10 14.23 -4.88
CA LEU A 134 13.90 15.53 -5.54
C LEU A 134 12.89 16.41 -4.77
N LEU A 135 11.82 15.83 -4.22
CA LEU A 135 10.87 16.56 -3.39
C LEU A 135 11.51 17.02 -2.07
N ILE A 136 12.33 16.19 -1.42
CA ILE A 136 13.10 16.58 -0.22
C ILE A 136 14.03 17.73 -0.59
N LEU A 137 14.82 17.60 -1.65
CA LEU A 137 15.77 18.63 -2.07
C LEU A 137 15.05 19.97 -2.30
N LEU A 138 13.96 19.97 -3.07
CA LEU A 138 13.27 21.21 -3.43
C LEU A 138 12.50 21.78 -2.23
N PHE A 139 11.63 20.99 -1.61
CA PHE A 139 10.66 21.53 -0.65
C PHE A 139 11.16 21.56 0.79
N ALA A 140 12.07 20.65 1.16
CA ALA A 140 12.60 20.61 2.51
C ALA A 140 13.94 21.37 2.63
N VAL A 141 14.87 21.20 1.67
CA VAL A 141 16.21 21.79 1.76
C VAL A 141 16.25 23.20 1.17
N VAL A 142 15.77 23.38 -0.08
CA VAL A 142 15.87 24.69 -0.77
C VAL A 142 14.82 25.67 -0.27
N LEU A 143 13.55 25.25 -0.19
CA LEU A 143 12.43 26.11 0.20
C LEU A 143 12.17 26.11 1.71
N GLY A 144 12.57 25.08 2.45
CA GLY A 144 12.35 24.99 3.89
C GLY A 144 10.88 24.90 4.33
N TRP A 145 10.00 24.42 3.42
CA TRP A 145 8.56 24.41 3.70
C TRP A 145 8.11 23.18 4.50
N PHE A 146 8.79 22.06 4.32
CA PHE A 146 8.44 20.77 4.92
C PHE A 146 9.67 20.13 5.57
N PRO A 147 9.44 19.27 6.60
CA PRO A 147 10.51 18.46 7.17
C PRO A 147 11.02 17.42 6.17
N SER A 148 12.31 17.08 6.28
CA SER A 148 12.95 16.11 5.39
C SER A 148 12.64 14.66 5.77
N PHE A 149 12.51 14.36 7.08
CA PHE A 149 12.46 13.01 7.61
C PHE A 149 11.53 12.88 8.81
N GLY A 150 11.10 11.63 9.09
CA GLY A 150 10.34 11.29 10.28
C GLY A 150 8.83 11.45 10.11
N ARG A 151 8.07 11.26 11.21
CA ARG A 151 6.60 11.28 11.24
C ARG A 151 6.02 12.50 11.97
N GLY A 152 6.88 13.25 12.69
CA GLY A 152 6.45 14.35 13.53
C GLY A 152 5.72 13.91 14.79
N GLU A 153 5.00 14.84 15.40
CA GLU A 153 4.20 14.58 16.59
C GLU A 153 2.98 13.71 16.28
N VAL A 154 2.72 12.73 17.14
CA VAL A 154 1.58 11.81 17.01
C VAL A 154 0.71 11.82 18.26
N VAL A 155 -0.60 11.73 18.08
CA VAL A 155 -1.56 11.52 19.16
C VAL A 155 -1.81 10.02 19.32
N LYS A 156 -1.72 9.52 20.55
CA LYS A 156 -2.03 8.12 20.87
C LYS A 156 -3.54 7.96 21.13
N LEU A 157 -4.17 7.09 20.36
CA LEU A 157 -5.59 6.72 20.44
C LEU A 157 -5.69 5.23 20.79
N GLY A 158 -5.40 4.89 22.05
CA GLY A 158 -5.28 3.50 22.48
C GLY A 158 -4.08 2.80 21.83
N TRP A 159 -4.33 1.72 21.06
CA TRP A 159 -3.30 1.00 20.32
C TRP A 159 -2.88 1.70 19.01
N TRP A 160 -3.68 2.67 18.53
CA TRP A 160 -3.40 3.45 17.31
C TRP A 160 -2.64 4.73 17.66
N SER A 161 -1.65 5.07 16.86
CA SER A 161 -0.98 6.38 16.92
C SER A 161 -1.21 7.11 15.60
N SER A 162 -1.67 8.36 15.67
CA SER A 162 -1.99 9.16 14.49
C SER A 162 -1.26 10.50 14.46
N GLY A 163 -0.60 10.81 13.34
CA GLY A 163 -0.04 12.12 13.04
C GLY A 163 -1.05 13.06 12.39
N LEU A 164 -2.21 12.53 11.91
CA LEU A 164 -3.21 13.33 11.19
C LEU A 164 -3.96 14.32 12.11
N PHE A 165 -3.87 14.18 13.42
CA PHE A 165 -4.49 15.09 14.39
C PHE A 165 -3.53 16.20 14.87
N THR A 166 -2.30 16.25 14.33
CA THR A 166 -1.33 17.29 14.66
C THR A 166 -0.93 18.07 13.41
N ARG A 167 -0.63 19.37 13.58
CA ARG A 167 -0.11 20.18 12.47
C ARG A 167 1.26 19.66 12.01
N ASP A 168 2.08 19.27 12.95
CA ASP A 168 3.43 18.77 12.69
C ASP A 168 3.39 17.43 11.91
N GLY A 169 2.49 16.52 12.29
CA GLY A 169 2.28 15.26 11.56
C GLY A 169 1.82 15.51 10.10
N TRP A 170 0.94 16.50 9.86
CA TRP A 170 0.59 16.88 8.48
C TRP A 170 1.78 17.39 7.68
N LEU A 171 2.65 18.22 8.28
CA LEU A 171 3.85 18.70 7.58
C LEU A 171 4.80 17.56 7.20
N HIS A 172 4.91 16.55 8.06
CA HIS A 172 5.78 15.38 7.79
C HIS A 172 5.20 14.41 6.76
N ILE A 173 3.86 14.24 6.68
CA ILE A 173 3.26 13.25 5.77
C ILE A 173 3.14 13.74 4.32
N VAL A 174 3.12 15.05 4.06
CA VAL A 174 2.85 15.61 2.72
C VAL A 174 3.86 15.09 1.68
N LEU A 175 5.15 15.23 1.91
CA LEU A 175 6.16 14.82 0.92
C LEU A 175 6.19 13.30 0.70
N PRO A 176 6.18 12.44 1.74
CA PRO A 176 6.05 11.00 1.56
C PRO A 176 4.77 10.58 0.85
N ALA A 177 3.62 11.19 1.21
CA ALA A 177 2.35 10.86 0.59
C ALA A 177 2.30 11.27 -0.89
N VAL A 178 2.83 12.44 -1.25
CA VAL A 178 2.96 12.87 -2.65
C VAL A 178 3.86 11.90 -3.42
N THR A 179 5.02 11.53 -2.85
CA THR A 179 5.94 10.59 -3.47
C THR A 179 5.27 9.25 -3.79
N LEU A 180 4.57 8.69 -2.81
CA LEU A 180 3.86 7.43 -2.95
C LEU A 180 2.67 7.53 -3.91
N ALA A 181 1.99 8.69 -3.93
CA ALA A 181 0.81 8.93 -4.75
C ALA A 181 1.11 9.17 -6.23
N VAL A 182 2.27 9.74 -6.59
CA VAL A 182 2.58 10.20 -7.97
C VAL A 182 2.37 9.10 -9.02
N PHE A 183 2.87 7.89 -8.78
CA PHE A 183 2.70 6.77 -9.70
C PHE A 183 1.22 6.41 -9.86
N GLN A 184 0.51 6.24 -8.75
CA GLN A 184 -0.89 5.87 -8.71
C GLN A 184 -1.80 6.95 -9.34
N LEU A 185 -1.54 8.22 -9.00
CA LEU A 185 -2.23 9.37 -9.57
C LEU A 185 -2.12 9.40 -11.10
N THR A 186 -0.92 9.14 -11.61
CA THR A 186 -0.66 9.10 -13.05
C THR A 186 -1.47 8.01 -13.75
N LEU A 187 -1.51 6.81 -13.17
CA LEU A 187 -2.30 5.70 -13.73
C LEU A 187 -3.78 6.03 -13.73
N ILE A 188 -4.30 6.54 -12.59
CA ILE A 188 -5.71 6.93 -12.46
C ILE A 188 -6.06 8.02 -13.48
N MET A 189 -5.26 9.06 -13.57
CA MET A 189 -5.49 10.17 -14.51
C MET A 189 -5.57 9.68 -15.96
N ARG A 190 -4.62 8.83 -16.38
CA ARG A 190 -4.59 8.28 -17.75
C ARG A 190 -5.78 7.37 -18.03
N LEU A 191 -6.14 6.53 -17.07
CA LEU A 191 -7.29 5.64 -17.17
C LEU A 191 -8.59 6.43 -17.27
N VAL A 192 -8.83 7.38 -16.36
CA VAL A 192 -10.00 8.26 -16.36
C VAL A 192 -10.12 9.00 -17.69
N ARG A 193 -8.99 9.53 -18.21
CA ARG A 193 -9.00 10.20 -19.51
C ARG A 193 -9.39 9.25 -20.64
N ALA A 194 -8.86 8.03 -20.68
CA ALA A 194 -9.15 7.06 -21.73
C ALA A 194 -10.63 6.65 -21.71
N GLU A 195 -11.12 6.22 -20.56
CA GLU A 195 -12.51 5.82 -20.35
C GLU A 195 -13.50 6.96 -20.63
N MET A 196 -13.19 8.17 -20.16
CA MET A 196 -14.03 9.34 -20.41
C MET A 196 -14.16 9.65 -21.91
N LEU A 197 -13.07 9.49 -22.67
CA LEU A 197 -13.06 9.70 -24.10
C LEU A 197 -13.85 8.64 -24.86
N GLU A 198 -13.83 7.40 -24.40
CA GLU A 198 -14.60 6.30 -24.96
C GLU A 198 -16.09 6.52 -24.70
N VAL A 199 -16.46 6.76 -23.44
CA VAL A 199 -17.84 6.99 -23.02
C VAL A 199 -18.47 8.17 -23.76
N LEU A 200 -17.75 9.29 -23.95
CA LEU A 200 -18.26 10.47 -24.65
C LEU A 200 -18.58 10.24 -26.14
N ARG A 201 -18.11 9.14 -26.74
CA ARG A 201 -18.39 8.77 -28.14
C ARG A 201 -19.57 7.82 -28.28
N THR A 202 -20.09 7.27 -27.21
CA THR A 202 -21.18 6.30 -27.22
C THR A 202 -22.50 6.91 -27.70
N ASP A 203 -23.39 6.07 -28.24
CA ASP A 203 -24.65 6.52 -28.82
C ASP A 203 -25.62 7.06 -27.78
N TYR A 204 -25.58 6.56 -26.52
CA TYR A 204 -26.45 7.12 -25.48
C TYR A 204 -26.06 8.56 -25.10
N ILE A 205 -24.78 8.94 -25.21
CA ILE A 205 -24.33 10.33 -25.03
C ILE A 205 -24.77 11.21 -26.22
N LYS A 206 -24.67 10.68 -27.45
CA LYS A 206 -25.20 11.38 -28.64
C LYS A 206 -26.71 11.61 -28.49
N PHE A 207 -27.46 10.60 -28.05
CA PHE A 207 -28.89 10.71 -27.79
C PHE A 207 -29.21 11.74 -26.69
N ALA A 208 -28.45 11.76 -25.60
CA ALA A 208 -28.61 12.76 -24.55
C ALA A 208 -28.41 14.19 -25.07
N ARG A 209 -27.43 14.42 -25.96
CA ARG A 209 -27.25 15.70 -26.65
C ARG A 209 -28.42 16.05 -27.58
N ALA A 210 -28.90 15.09 -28.34
CA ALA A 210 -30.04 15.30 -29.23
C ALA A 210 -31.34 15.70 -28.48
N ARG A 211 -31.47 15.25 -27.22
CA ARG A 211 -32.54 15.65 -26.29
C ARG A 211 -32.36 17.04 -25.67
N GLY A 212 -31.28 17.76 -25.99
CA GLY A 212 -31.03 19.11 -25.48
C GLY A 212 -30.44 19.16 -24.04
N LEU A 213 -29.91 18.05 -23.54
CA LEU A 213 -29.25 18.08 -22.22
C LEU A 213 -27.98 18.92 -22.28
N GLY A 214 -27.77 19.78 -21.26
CA GLY A 214 -26.59 20.63 -21.17
C GLY A 214 -25.31 19.82 -20.93
N ASP A 215 -24.19 20.34 -21.42
CA ASP A 215 -22.87 19.69 -21.36
C ASP A 215 -22.48 19.27 -19.93
N ARG A 216 -22.77 20.08 -18.90
CA ARG A 216 -22.46 19.75 -17.52
C ARG A 216 -23.19 18.48 -17.06
N THR A 217 -24.46 18.34 -17.39
CA THR A 217 -25.24 17.13 -17.08
C THR A 217 -24.73 15.91 -17.83
N ILE A 218 -24.36 16.09 -19.11
CA ILE A 218 -23.78 15.01 -19.92
C ILE A 218 -22.43 14.56 -19.34
N HIS A 219 -21.52 15.50 -19.05
CA HIS A 219 -20.17 15.18 -18.61
C HIS A 219 -20.15 14.56 -17.21
N PHE A 220 -20.80 15.19 -16.23
CA PHE A 220 -20.73 14.77 -14.84
C PHE A 220 -21.86 13.82 -14.41
N GLY A 221 -23.05 13.99 -14.97
CA GLY A 221 -24.20 13.15 -14.63
C GLY A 221 -24.23 11.81 -15.38
N HIS A 222 -23.80 11.80 -16.64
CA HIS A 222 -23.87 10.60 -17.49
C HIS A 222 -22.50 10.01 -17.78
N ALA A 223 -21.57 10.78 -18.35
CA ALA A 223 -20.28 10.25 -18.78
C ALA A 223 -19.38 9.84 -17.60
N LEU A 224 -19.14 10.74 -16.65
CA LEU A 224 -18.28 10.46 -15.51
C LEU A 224 -18.77 9.27 -14.68
N LYS A 225 -20.07 9.17 -14.45
CA LYS A 225 -20.66 8.07 -13.66
C LYS A 225 -20.35 6.70 -14.29
N ASN A 226 -20.41 6.58 -15.61
CA ASN A 226 -20.09 5.34 -16.31
C ASN A 226 -18.57 5.10 -16.40
N THR A 227 -17.77 6.17 -16.52
CA THR A 227 -16.31 6.14 -16.49
C THR A 227 -15.77 5.63 -15.15
N LEU A 228 -16.41 5.98 -14.04
CA LEU A 228 -15.91 5.61 -12.71
C LEU A 228 -16.00 4.11 -12.43
N VAL A 229 -16.86 3.34 -13.11
CA VAL A 229 -16.99 1.89 -12.87
C VAL A 229 -15.67 1.15 -13.15
N PRO A 230 -15.10 1.17 -14.38
CA PRO A 230 -13.81 0.54 -14.63
C PRO A 230 -12.65 1.19 -13.86
N VAL A 231 -12.72 2.52 -13.62
CA VAL A 231 -11.71 3.23 -12.86
C VAL A 231 -11.65 2.75 -11.41
N MET A 232 -12.78 2.57 -10.74
CA MET A 232 -12.82 2.06 -9.37
C MET A 232 -12.23 0.66 -9.26
N THR A 233 -12.53 -0.21 -10.21
CA THR A 233 -12.01 -1.59 -10.23
C THR A 233 -10.49 -1.60 -10.30
N ILE A 234 -9.91 -0.89 -11.29
CA ILE A 234 -8.45 -0.86 -11.48
C ILE A 234 -7.77 -0.11 -10.34
N THR A 235 -8.34 1.02 -9.89
CA THR A 235 -7.80 1.79 -8.76
C THR A 235 -7.80 0.95 -7.49
N GLY A 236 -8.86 0.22 -7.24
CA GLY A 236 -8.97 -0.65 -6.08
C GLY A 236 -7.88 -1.73 -6.04
N LEU A 237 -7.67 -2.45 -7.15
CA LEU A 237 -6.60 -3.43 -7.28
C LEU A 237 -5.20 -2.81 -7.03
N GLN A 238 -5.02 -1.58 -7.46
CA GLN A 238 -3.76 -0.84 -7.31
C GLN A 238 -3.52 -0.32 -5.88
N LEU A 239 -4.58 -0.06 -5.09
CA LEU A 239 -4.44 0.40 -3.71
C LEU A 239 -3.71 -0.62 -2.82
N GLY A 240 -3.91 -1.92 -3.06
CA GLY A 240 -3.14 -2.96 -2.38
C GLY A 240 -1.63 -2.84 -2.62
N GLY A 241 -1.23 -2.42 -3.83
CA GLY A 241 0.17 -2.18 -4.19
C GLY A 241 0.81 -1.01 -3.43
N LEU A 242 0.05 0.01 -3.00
CA LEU A 242 0.60 1.15 -2.27
C LEU A 242 1.32 0.72 -0.99
N ILE A 243 0.81 -0.28 -0.27
CA ILE A 243 1.45 -0.78 0.96
C ILE A 243 2.77 -1.47 0.63
N ALA A 244 2.82 -2.25 -0.44
CA ALA A 244 4.07 -2.90 -0.86
C ALA A 244 5.12 -1.87 -1.31
N PHE A 245 4.71 -0.84 -2.03
CA PHE A 245 5.62 0.24 -2.48
C PHE A 245 5.95 1.26 -1.39
N ALA A 246 5.20 1.28 -0.28
CA ALA A 246 5.48 2.15 0.87
C ALA A 246 6.89 1.91 1.45
N ILE A 247 7.44 0.69 1.35
CA ILE A 247 8.81 0.36 1.80
C ILE A 247 9.83 1.38 1.31
N ILE A 248 9.81 1.67 0.00
CA ILE A 248 10.77 2.58 -0.63
C ILE A 248 10.60 3.99 -0.07
N THR A 249 9.36 4.47 -0.01
CA THR A 249 9.04 5.80 0.50
C THR A 249 9.38 5.93 1.98
N GLU A 250 9.02 4.94 2.80
CA GLU A 250 9.34 4.90 4.23
C GLU A 250 10.85 4.93 4.47
N THR A 251 11.62 4.24 3.63
CA THR A 251 13.09 4.22 3.75
C THR A 251 13.69 5.57 3.38
N VAL A 252 13.24 6.20 2.30
CA VAL A 252 13.74 7.51 1.83
C VAL A 252 13.45 8.61 2.85
N PHE A 253 12.24 8.64 3.40
CA PHE A 253 11.80 9.66 4.36
C PHE A 253 12.05 9.27 5.84
N GLN A 254 12.70 8.12 6.10
CA GLN A 254 12.87 7.58 7.45
C GLN A 254 11.54 7.57 8.23
N TRP A 255 10.46 7.27 7.52
CA TRP A 255 9.12 7.19 8.08
C TRP A 255 9.01 5.92 8.92
N PRO A 256 8.61 6.01 10.21
CA PRO A 256 8.68 4.88 11.13
C PRO A 256 7.52 3.88 10.91
N GLY A 257 7.42 3.34 9.71
CA GLY A 257 6.42 2.37 9.33
C GLY A 257 6.92 0.92 9.30
N MET A 258 6.05 0.05 8.77
CA MET A 258 6.30 -1.38 8.62
C MET A 258 7.38 -1.70 7.58
N GLY A 259 7.42 -0.94 6.48
CA GLY A 259 8.41 -1.15 5.42
C GLY A 259 9.83 -0.81 5.88
N LEU A 260 10.00 0.29 6.65
CA LEU A 260 11.29 0.62 7.27
C LEU A 260 11.71 -0.45 8.27
N LEU A 261 10.78 -0.96 9.09
CA LEU A 261 11.03 -2.07 10.01
C LEU A 261 11.50 -3.32 9.26
N PHE A 262 10.88 -3.63 8.13
CA PHE A 262 11.26 -4.78 7.29
C PHE A 262 12.67 -4.62 6.70
N ILE A 263 13.02 -3.46 6.14
CA ILE A 263 14.37 -3.22 5.62
C ILE A 263 15.42 -3.34 6.73
N GLN A 264 15.13 -2.84 7.92
CA GLN A 264 16.00 -3.02 9.07
C GLN A 264 16.14 -4.50 9.46
N ALA A 265 15.03 -5.25 9.45
CA ALA A 265 15.04 -6.69 9.72
C ALA A 265 15.87 -7.47 8.69
N VAL A 266 15.78 -7.12 7.39
CA VAL A 266 16.62 -7.72 6.34
C VAL A 266 18.10 -7.48 6.58
N ASN A 267 18.48 -6.22 6.89
CA ASN A 267 19.87 -5.85 7.10
C ASN A 267 20.52 -6.55 8.33
N PHE A 268 19.71 -6.96 9.31
CA PHE A 268 20.17 -7.62 10.53
C PHE A 268 19.78 -9.10 10.62
N ALA A 269 19.23 -9.67 9.52
CA ALA A 269 18.74 -11.05 9.47
C ALA A 269 17.73 -11.39 10.60
N ASP A 270 16.85 -10.42 10.96
CA ASP A 270 15.79 -10.62 11.95
C ASP A 270 14.60 -11.35 11.31
N ILE A 271 14.74 -12.66 11.20
CA ILE A 271 13.82 -13.54 10.47
C ILE A 271 12.38 -13.49 11.02
N PRO A 272 12.14 -13.49 12.38
CA PRO A 272 10.78 -13.37 12.90
C PRO A 272 10.05 -12.12 12.40
N VAL A 273 10.72 -10.98 12.35
CA VAL A 273 10.14 -9.72 11.84
C VAL A 273 9.90 -9.80 10.33
N MET A 274 10.84 -10.38 9.57
CA MET A 274 10.69 -10.56 8.12
C MET A 274 9.48 -11.42 7.77
N ALA A 275 9.34 -12.58 8.41
CA ALA A 275 8.24 -13.49 8.19
C ALA A 275 6.88 -12.88 8.56
N ALA A 276 6.82 -12.21 9.70
CA ALA A 276 5.62 -11.50 10.16
C ALA A 276 5.20 -10.40 9.17
N TYR A 277 6.17 -9.62 8.66
CA TYR A 277 5.90 -8.60 7.65
C TYR A 277 5.30 -9.19 6.37
N LEU A 278 5.91 -10.27 5.83
CA LEU A 278 5.42 -10.91 4.60
C LEU A 278 4.00 -11.46 4.78
N CYS A 279 3.72 -12.12 5.89
CA CYS A 279 2.39 -12.64 6.20
C CYS A 279 1.36 -11.50 6.32
N LEU A 280 1.70 -10.44 7.05
CA LEU A 280 0.80 -9.32 7.29
C LEU A 280 0.54 -8.51 6.01
N VAL A 281 1.55 -8.16 5.22
CA VAL A 281 1.37 -7.43 3.96
C VAL A 281 0.52 -8.24 3.00
N SER A 282 0.74 -9.56 2.90
CA SER A 282 -0.09 -10.43 2.10
C SER A 282 -1.55 -10.48 2.61
N PHE A 283 -1.75 -10.51 3.92
CA PHE A 283 -3.08 -10.46 4.53
C PHE A 283 -3.78 -9.14 4.20
N ILE A 284 -3.12 -8.00 4.40
CA ILE A 284 -3.67 -6.67 4.10
C ILE A 284 -4.01 -6.56 2.61
N PHE A 285 -3.14 -7.06 1.74
CA PHE A 285 -3.39 -7.08 0.29
C PHE A 285 -4.67 -7.86 -0.05
N VAL A 286 -4.86 -9.05 0.54
CA VAL A 286 -6.09 -9.85 0.35
C VAL A 286 -7.33 -9.12 0.88
N VAL A 287 -7.23 -8.49 2.07
CA VAL A 287 -8.34 -7.74 2.67
C VAL A 287 -8.73 -6.54 1.80
N ILE A 288 -7.74 -5.80 1.29
CA ILE A 288 -7.99 -4.65 0.39
C ILE A 288 -8.68 -5.14 -0.89
N ASN A 289 -8.17 -6.19 -1.54
CA ASN A 289 -8.78 -6.71 -2.77
C ASN A 289 -10.21 -7.20 -2.51
N LEU A 290 -10.43 -7.96 -1.44
CA LEU A 290 -11.78 -8.40 -1.06
C LEU A 290 -12.72 -7.21 -0.83
N THR A 291 -12.24 -6.16 -0.15
CA THR A 291 -13.02 -4.93 0.09
C THR A 291 -13.40 -4.25 -1.22
N VAL A 292 -12.45 -4.17 -2.16
CA VAL A 292 -12.68 -3.61 -3.50
C VAL A 292 -13.68 -4.44 -4.29
N ASP A 293 -13.58 -5.77 -4.26
CA ASP A 293 -14.51 -6.67 -4.94
C ASP A 293 -15.93 -6.52 -4.37
N LEU A 294 -16.06 -6.39 -3.04
CA LEU A 294 -17.35 -6.14 -2.40
C LEU A 294 -17.91 -4.76 -2.76
N LEU A 295 -17.07 -3.72 -2.81
CA LEU A 295 -17.49 -2.38 -3.26
C LEU A 295 -17.93 -2.41 -4.72
N TYR A 296 -17.23 -3.13 -5.58
CA TYR A 296 -17.59 -3.31 -6.98
C TYR A 296 -18.97 -3.98 -7.11
N PHE A 297 -19.23 -5.05 -6.36
CA PHE A 297 -20.53 -5.71 -6.33
C PHE A 297 -21.68 -4.80 -5.87
N VAL A 298 -21.40 -3.85 -4.96
CA VAL A 298 -22.39 -2.86 -4.50
C VAL A 298 -22.66 -1.79 -5.57
N VAL A 299 -21.62 -1.34 -6.28
CA VAL A 299 -21.67 -0.21 -7.22
C VAL A 299 -22.18 -0.65 -8.60
N ASP A 300 -21.89 -1.88 -9.05
CA ASP A 300 -22.38 -2.37 -10.37
C ASP A 300 -23.64 -3.27 -10.23
N PRO A 301 -24.83 -2.69 -10.50
CA PRO A 301 -26.09 -3.46 -10.44
C PRO A 301 -26.17 -4.60 -11.47
N ARG A 302 -25.35 -4.56 -12.53
CA ARG A 302 -25.42 -5.56 -13.63
C ARG A 302 -24.96 -6.93 -13.16
N LEU A 303 -24.06 -7.01 -12.19
CA LEU A 303 -23.62 -8.27 -11.59
C LEU A 303 -24.72 -8.97 -10.78
N ARG A 304 -25.73 -8.22 -10.29
CA ARG A 304 -26.87 -8.78 -9.55
C ARG A 304 -27.85 -9.53 -10.46
N VAL A 305 -27.87 -9.26 -11.76
CA VAL A 305 -28.85 -9.83 -12.72
C VAL A 305 -28.34 -11.15 -13.30
N GLY A 306 -27.02 -11.37 -13.38
CA GLY A 306 -26.44 -12.60 -13.93
C GLY A 306 -26.68 -13.88 -13.11
N SER A 307 -27.03 -13.78 -11.83
CA SER A 307 -27.28 -14.94 -10.98
C SER A 307 -28.72 -15.51 -11.04
N ARG A 308 -29.64 -14.86 -11.77
CA ARG A 308 -31.05 -15.29 -11.93
C ARG A 308 -31.37 -16.01 -13.25
N GLY A 309 -30.37 -16.27 -14.09
CA GLY A 309 -30.55 -16.82 -15.45
C GLY A 309 -30.34 -18.33 -15.60
N HIS A 310 -30.17 -19.09 -14.52
CA HIS A 310 -30.12 -20.56 -14.56
C HIS A 310 -31.07 -21.15 -13.53
N ARG A 311 -32.37 -21.06 -13.84
CA ARG A 311 -33.39 -21.96 -13.35
C ARG A 311 -34.37 -22.26 -14.48
#